data_7daada4d71773354167942f703480ae1
#
_entry.id   7daada4d71773354167942f703480ae1
#
_cell.length_a   1.000
_cell.length_b   1.000
_cell.length_c   1.000
_cell.angle_alpha   90.00
_cell.angle_beta   90.00
_cell.angle_gamma   90.00
#
_symmetry.space_group_name_H-M   'P 1'
#
loop_
_entity.id
_entity.type
_entity.pdbx_description
1 polymer ?
#
loop_
_entity_poly.entity_id
_entity_poly.type
_entity_poly.pdbx_seq_one_letter_code
_entity_poly.pdbx_strand_id
1 'polypeptide(L)'
;KNNPSIKKRCIKIPGLSEASCNILSFGMENIPAFEEEAYITSPKNYMSRITFELESFTEVNGSKTRYTDTWKSTDRKFKSGDYFGSELRKTSFFKKNIPTEILEFGNNLERAQKIYYFIQDHYTNNGANFSYHKIESKKSFQEKSGNIADINIALYNALKAGNIDANIALLATRDRGFPTKLYPVITDFNYIIVLINVDGKEYFLDATNKNLSFGITPFYTLNGEIRVMDFKKGSYWESIKLNKRSNKTTRISLKLTDEKFSGRLSVKSTGYYALNKRNEIDGKSEDDILNSFETKYPYLEAESISIGNEKSFEKPLNDVYKINLDAEFLGATKIRLNP
;
A
#
# COMPACT_ATOMS: atom_id res chain seq x y z
N LYS A 1 -19.58 -32.78 -2.05
CA LYS A 1 -18.57 -33.76 -1.61
C LYS A 1 -17.95 -34.33 -2.87
N ASN A 2 -16.79 -33.85 -3.27
CA ASN A 2 -16.09 -34.38 -4.45
C ASN A 2 -15.24 -35.56 -3.99
N ASN A 3 -15.52 -36.77 -4.51
CA ASN A 3 -14.64 -37.89 -4.33
C ASN A 3 -13.51 -37.75 -5.35
N PRO A 4 -12.27 -37.58 -4.94
CA PRO A 4 -11.14 -37.55 -5.86
C PRO A 4 -10.98 -38.92 -6.50
N SER A 5 -10.93 -39.00 -7.84
CA SER A 5 -10.59 -40.23 -8.53
C SER A 5 -9.08 -40.41 -8.47
N ILE A 6 -8.62 -41.52 -7.87
CA ILE A 6 -7.20 -41.87 -7.79
C ILE A 6 -6.85 -42.75 -8.95
N LYS A 7 -6.00 -42.24 -9.86
CA LYS A 7 -5.38 -43.07 -10.93
C LYS A 7 -3.89 -43.24 -10.62
N LYS A 8 -3.44 -44.50 -10.55
CA LYS A 8 -2.00 -44.79 -10.45
C LYS A 8 -1.37 -44.71 -11.84
N ARG A 9 -0.37 -43.87 -12.01
CA ARG A 9 0.51 -43.86 -13.19
C ARG A 9 1.96 -43.91 -12.72
N CYS A 10 2.78 -44.67 -13.44
CA CYS A 10 4.23 -44.59 -13.26
C CYS A 10 4.81 -43.50 -14.14
N ILE A 11 5.57 -42.57 -13.53
CA ILE A 11 6.32 -41.54 -14.25
C ILE A 11 7.79 -41.95 -14.19
N LYS A 12 8.44 -42.02 -15.36
CA LYS A 12 9.90 -42.17 -15.41
C LYS A 12 10.54 -40.85 -15.03
N ILE A 13 11.23 -40.81 -13.90
CA ILE A 13 12.03 -39.67 -13.49
C ILE A 13 13.48 -39.97 -13.87
N PRO A 14 14.18 -39.05 -14.59
CA PRO A 14 15.59 -39.24 -14.91
C PRO A 14 16.41 -39.53 -13.64
N GLY A 15 17.15 -40.63 -13.62
CA GLY A 15 17.96 -41.09 -12.50
C GLY A 15 17.24 -41.98 -11.47
N LEU A 16 15.94 -42.32 -11.66
CA LEU A 16 15.19 -43.26 -10.85
C LEU A 16 14.61 -44.37 -11.74
N SER A 17 14.75 -45.64 -11.36
CA SER A 17 14.31 -46.77 -12.15
C SER A 17 12.79 -46.84 -12.27
N GLU A 18 12.04 -46.58 -11.23
CA GLU A 18 10.57 -46.51 -11.22
C GLU A 18 10.09 -45.57 -10.09
N ALA A 19 9.10 -44.73 -10.40
CA ALA A 19 8.36 -43.96 -9.41
C ALA A 19 6.86 -44.23 -9.54
N SER A 20 6.20 -44.57 -8.44
CA SER A 20 4.75 -44.61 -8.38
C SER A 20 4.17 -43.23 -8.09
N CYS A 21 3.17 -42.80 -8.84
CA CYS A 21 2.48 -41.56 -8.60
C CYS A 21 0.98 -41.77 -8.42
N ASN A 22 0.39 -41.01 -7.51
CA ASN A 22 -1.06 -40.89 -7.36
C ASN A 22 -1.52 -39.68 -8.13
N ILE A 23 -2.46 -39.83 -9.04
CA ILE A 23 -3.12 -38.70 -9.70
C ILE A 23 -4.44 -38.45 -8.98
N LEU A 24 -4.56 -37.29 -8.40
CA LEU A 24 -5.79 -36.81 -7.78
C LEU A 24 -6.42 -35.79 -8.73
N SER A 25 -7.69 -36.01 -9.07
CA SER A 25 -8.46 -35.07 -9.88
C SER A 25 -9.49 -34.36 -9.00
N PHE A 26 -9.48 -33.05 -9.02
CA PHE A 26 -10.44 -32.20 -8.34
C PHE A 26 -11.24 -31.43 -9.39
N GLY A 27 -12.52 -31.27 -9.16
CA GLY A 27 -13.40 -30.50 -10.04
C GLY A 27 -14.44 -29.75 -9.23
N MET A 28 -14.95 -28.68 -9.80
CA MET A 28 -16.12 -27.95 -9.31
C MET A 28 -17.16 -27.93 -10.42
N GLU A 29 -18.41 -28.15 -10.05
CA GLU A 29 -19.55 -28.12 -10.96
C GLU A 29 -20.50 -26.98 -10.59
N ASN A 30 -21.30 -26.54 -11.55
CA ASN A 30 -22.29 -25.48 -11.37
C ASN A 30 -21.71 -24.18 -10.81
N ILE A 31 -20.52 -23.79 -11.27
CA ILE A 31 -19.90 -22.55 -10.86
C ILE A 31 -20.65 -21.39 -11.52
N PRO A 32 -21.26 -20.47 -10.74
CA PRO A 32 -21.90 -19.30 -11.33
C PRO A 32 -20.84 -18.39 -11.99
N ALA A 33 -21.26 -17.70 -13.05
CA ALA A 33 -20.41 -16.65 -13.63
C ALA A 33 -20.12 -15.59 -12.58
N PHE A 34 -18.86 -15.11 -12.54
CA PHE A 34 -18.50 -13.98 -11.71
C PHE A 34 -18.91 -12.68 -12.43
N GLU A 35 -19.74 -11.90 -11.78
CA GLU A 35 -20.08 -10.53 -12.20
C GLU A 35 -19.34 -9.55 -11.31
N GLU A 36 -18.56 -8.65 -11.93
CA GLU A 36 -17.80 -7.64 -11.18
C GLU A 36 -18.74 -6.54 -10.68
N GLU A 37 -18.78 -6.36 -9.36
CA GLU A 37 -19.54 -5.31 -8.72
C GLU A 37 -18.66 -4.10 -8.38
N ALA A 38 -19.26 -2.92 -8.36
CA ALA A 38 -18.57 -1.72 -7.90
C ALA A 38 -18.15 -1.87 -6.43
N TYR A 39 -16.96 -1.35 -6.10
CA TYR A 39 -16.39 -1.30 -4.74
C TYR A 39 -15.93 -2.63 -4.14
N ILE A 40 -15.86 -3.73 -4.88
CA ILE A 40 -15.23 -4.96 -4.39
C ILE A 40 -13.73 -4.73 -4.13
N THR A 41 -13.17 -5.49 -3.18
CA THR A 41 -11.74 -5.39 -2.84
C THR A 41 -10.86 -5.95 -3.94
N SER A 42 -11.16 -7.16 -4.40
CA SER A 42 -10.49 -7.88 -5.48
C SER A 42 -11.43 -8.92 -6.06
N PRO A 43 -11.56 -9.05 -7.39
CA PRO A 43 -12.28 -10.17 -8.02
C PRO A 43 -11.83 -11.54 -7.52
N LYS A 44 -10.52 -11.70 -7.27
CA LYS A 44 -9.92 -12.96 -6.78
C LYS A 44 -10.47 -13.43 -5.44
N ASN A 45 -11.06 -12.53 -4.64
CA ASN A 45 -11.67 -12.90 -3.35
C ASN A 45 -13.02 -13.59 -3.49
N TYR A 46 -13.66 -13.44 -4.65
CA TYR A 46 -15.04 -13.89 -4.90
C TYR A 46 -15.14 -14.96 -5.97
N MET A 47 -14.09 -15.14 -6.78
CA MET A 47 -14.04 -16.20 -7.79
C MET A 47 -13.76 -17.56 -7.15
N SER A 48 -14.53 -18.58 -7.53
CA SER A 48 -14.27 -19.96 -7.13
C SER A 48 -12.92 -20.42 -7.68
N ARG A 49 -12.08 -20.96 -6.81
CA ARG A 49 -10.73 -21.44 -7.19
C ARG A 49 -10.33 -22.67 -6.39
N ILE A 50 -9.51 -23.51 -6.98
CA ILE A 50 -8.80 -24.58 -6.29
C ILE A 50 -7.32 -24.19 -6.31
N THR A 51 -6.72 -24.13 -5.12
CA THR A 51 -5.29 -23.87 -4.97
C THR A 51 -4.61 -25.06 -4.31
N PHE A 52 -3.37 -25.33 -4.73
CA PHE A 52 -2.57 -26.41 -4.19
C PHE A 52 -1.29 -25.82 -3.61
N GLU A 53 -0.96 -26.27 -2.39
CA GLU A 53 0.28 -25.91 -1.73
C GLU A 53 1.08 -27.18 -1.47
N LEU A 54 2.40 -27.11 -1.67
CA LEU A 54 3.31 -28.22 -1.38
C LEU A 54 3.49 -28.34 0.14
N GLU A 55 2.95 -29.39 0.74
CA GLU A 55 3.09 -29.63 2.17
C GLU A 55 4.50 -30.06 2.53
N SER A 56 5.02 -31.05 1.85
CA SER A 56 6.36 -31.56 2.14
C SER A 56 6.95 -32.24 0.92
N PHE A 57 8.26 -32.23 0.86
CA PHE A 57 9.05 -32.97 -0.12
C PHE A 57 10.01 -33.90 0.62
N THR A 58 10.07 -35.17 0.20
CA THR A 58 11.03 -36.16 0.73
C THR A 58 12.00 -36.50 -0.39
N GLU A 59 13.27 -36.26 -0.17
CA GLU A 59 14.33 -36.63 -1.09
C GLU A 59 14.56 -38.16 -1.13
N VAL A 60 15.25 -38.64 -2.16
CA VAL A 60 15.56 -40.08 -2.33
C VAL A 60 16.36 -40.65 -1.15
N ASN A 61 17.19 -39.81 -0.51
CA ASN A 61 17.98 -40.14 0.70
C ASN A 61 17.13 -40.22 1.98
N GLY A 62 15.81 -39.98 1.89
CA GLY A 62 14.89 -39.98 3.04
C GLY A 62 14.80 -38.63 3.79
N SER A 63 15.57 -37.62 3.39
CA SER A 63 15.49 -36.28 3.98
C SER A 63 14.14 -35.64 3.64
N LYS A 64 13.40 -35.17 4.64
CA LYS A 64 12.07 -34.58 4.50
C LYS A 64 12.08 -33.09 4.78
N THR A 65 11.80 -32.28 3.79
CA THR A 65 11.59 -30.84 3.92
C THR A 65 10.09 -30.55 4.01
N ARG A 66 9.63 -29.88 5.05
CA ARG A 66 8.26 -29.37 5.19
C ARG A 66 8.20 -27.92 4.76
N TYR A 67 7.25 -27.62 3.86
CA TYR A 67 6.99 -26.26 3.34
C TYR A 67 5.79 -25.61 4.02
N THR A 68 4.72 -26.38 4.30
CA THR A 68 3.62 -25.89 5.13
C THR A 68 3.95 -26.07 6.59
N ASP A 69 3.79 -25.00 7.32
CA ASP A 69 4.17 -24.91 8.72
C ASP A 69 3.01 -24.33 9.54
N THR A 70 3.18 -24.20 10.85
CA THR A 70 2.25 -23.46 11.68
C THR A 70 2.61 -21.98 11.66
N TRP A 71 1.64 -21.10 11.88
CA TRP A 71 1.91 -19.66 12.04
C TRP A 71 2.99 -19.38 13.09
N LYS A 72 3.02 -20.13 14.18
CA LYS A 72 4.07 -20.02 15.22
C LYS A 72 5.48 -20.34 14.70
N SER A 73 5.59 -21.33 13.82
CA SER A 73 6.88 -21.69 13.22
C SER A 73 7.28 -20.67 12.15
N THR A 74 6.34 -20.19 11.36
CA THR A 74 6.55 -19.14 10.36
C THR A 74 7.01 -17.84 11.01
N ASP A 75 6.38 -17.44 12.11
CA ASP A 75 6.79 -16.24 12.87
C ASP A 75 8.26 -16.38 13.38
N ARG A 76 8.68 -17.60 13.79
CA ARG A 76 10.08 -17.86 14.15
C ARG A 76 11.03 -17.72 12.96
N LYS A 77 10.63 -18.20 11.78
CA LYS A 77 11.41 -18.04 10.54
C LYS A 77 11.56 -16.55 10.19
N PHE A 78 10.49 -15.78 10.22
CA PHE A 78 10.54 -14.34 9.96
C PHE A 78 11.41 -13.58 10.97
N LYS A 79 11.44 -14.01 12.23
CA LYS A 79 12.31 -13.46 13.27
C LYS A 79 13.79 -13.83 13.07
N SER A 80 14.09 -14.87 12.31
CA SER A 80 15.45 -15.32 12.01
C SER A 80 16.18 -14.39 11.05
N GLY A 81 17.51 -14.62 10.91
CA GLY A 81 18.33 -13.86 9.97
C GLY A 81 18.07 -14.15 8.50
N ASP A 82 17.43 -15.28 8.18
CA ASP A 82 17.16 -15.71 6.80
C ASP A 82 16.07 -14.89 6.11
N TYR A 83 15.29 -14.15 6.88
CA TYR A 83 14.28 -13.24 6.42
C TYR A 83 14.60 -11.82 6.90
N PHE A 84 13.60 -11.03 7.25
CA PHE A 84 13.80 -9.66 7.71
C PHE A 84 14.18 -9.50 9.20
N GLY A 85 14.23 -10.59 9.98
CA GLY A 85 14.48 -10.50 11.42
C GLY A 85 15.82 -9.86 11.79
N SER A 86 16.88 -10.04 11.02
CA SER A 86 18.15 -9.34 11.20
C SER A 86 18.02 -7.84 10.90
N GLU A 87 17.21 -7.49 9.92
CA GLU A 87 16.99 -6.10 9.51
C GLU A 87 16.16 -5.31 10.54
N LEU A 88 15.26 -5.97 11.27
CA LEU A 88 14.50 -5.35 12.38
C LEU A 88 15.36 -5.02 13.61
N ARG A 89 16.61 -5.51 13.66
CA ARG A 89 17.56 -5.23 14.75
C ARG A 89 18.57 -4.12 14.43
N LYS A 90 18.31 -3.28 13.42
CA LYS A 90 19.22 -2.21 13.00
C LYS A 90 18.94 -0.86 13.68
N THR A 91 18.12 -0.81 14.72
CA THR A 91 17.73 0.41 15.45
C THR A 91 18.90 1.27 15.86
N SER A 92 20.02 0.67 16.33
CA SER A 92 21.23 1.43 16.72
C SER A 92 21.90 2.13 15.56
N PHE A 93 21.83 1.57 14.34
CA PHE A 93 22.30 2.25 13.14
C PHE A 93 21.48 3.49 12.83
N PHE A 94 20.13 3.36 12.84
CA PHE A 94 19.24 4.47 12.58
C PHE A 94 19.35 5.56 13.65
N LYS A 95 19.53 5.18 14.93
CA LYS A 95 19.79 6.13 16.03
C LYS A 95 21.03 6.98 15.81
N LYS A 96 22.07 6.43 15.18
CA LYS A 96 23.32 7.16 14.89
C LYS A 96 23.25 8.05 13.65
N ASN A 97 22.36 7.72 12.71
CA ASN A 97 22.33 8.35 11.38
C ASN A 97 21.11 9.27 11.16
N ILE A 98 20.16 9.29 12.07
CA ILE A 98 19.04 10.24 12.08
C ILE A 98 19.34 11.34 13.09
N PRO A 99 19.16 12.62 12.72
CA PRO A 99 19.36 13.74 13.63
C PRO A 99 18.57 13.60 14.94
N THR A 100 19.19 13.93 16.07
CA THR A 100 18.59 13.81 17.42
C THR A 100 17.32 14.65 17.54
N GLU A 101 17.29 15.84 16.94
CA GLU A 101 16.13 16.74 16.91
C GLU A 101 14.91 16.13 16.19
N ILE A 102 15.09 15.08 15.41
CA ILE A 102 13.99 14.31 14.81
C ILE A 102 13.55 13.19 15.75
N LEU A 103 14.52 12.47 16.35
CA LEU A 103 14.25 11.31 17.21
C LEU A 103 13.70 11.69 18.59
N GLU A 104 13.88 12.91 19.02
CA GLU A 104 13.45 13.44 20.33
C GLU A 104 12.40 14.57 20.20
N PHE A 105 11.84 14.78 19.01
CA PHE A 105 10.89 15.86 18.73
C PHE A 105 9.57 15.67 19.48
N GLY A 106 9.11 16.72 20.14
CA GLY A 106 7.76 16.86 20.69
C GLY A 106 7.21 15.67 21.49
N ASN A 107 5.90 15.49 21.45
CA ASN A 107 5.23 14.31 22.02
C ASN A 107 5.37 13.09 21.10
N ASN A 108 4.86 11.94 21.52
CA ASN A 108 5.01 10.68 20.76
C ASN A 108 4.40 10.75 19.36
N LEU A 109 3.25 11.41 19.18
CA LEU A 109 2.60 11.52 17.87
C LEU A 109 3.39 12.46 16.95
N GLU A 110 3.77 13.62 17.44
CA GLU A 110 4.58 14.59 16.69
C GLU A 110 5.93 14.00 16.28
N ARG A 111 6.55 13.25 17.18
CA ARG A 111 7.80 12.53 16.91
C ARG A 111 7.62 11.45 15.84
N ALA A 112 6.57 10.64 15.95
CA ALA A 112 6.27 9.62 14.93
C ALA A 112 6.04 10.25 13.56
N GLN A 113 5.31 11.37 13.47
CA GLN A 113 5.10 12.12 12.24
C GLN A 113 6.41 12.69 11.69
N LYS A 114 7.25 13.28 12.55
CA LYS A 114 8.53 13.85 12.16
C LYS A 114 9.49 12.79 11.58
N ILE A 115 9.56 11.61 12.25
CA ILE A 115 10.35 10.46 11.79
C ILE A 115 9.81 9.93 10.46
N TYR A 116 8.48 9.80 10.33
CA TYR A 116 7.83 9.32 9.13
C TYR A 116 8.19 10.19 7.91
N TYR A 117 8.00 11.51 8.03
CA TYR A 117 8.30 12.44 6.94
C TYR A 117 9.79 12.54 6.63
N PHE A 118 10.65 12.40 7.64
CA PHE A 118 12.09 12.31 7.43
C PHE A 118 12.46 11.09 6.59
N ILE A 119 11.94 9.91 6.91
CA ILE A 119 12.21 8.68 6.15
C ILE A 119 11.62 8.78 4.74
N GLN A 120 10.40 9.28 4.61
CA GLN A 120 9.73 9.47 3.33
C GLN A 120 10.51 10.40 2.39
N ASP A 121 11.06 11.50 2.90
CA ASP A 121 11.86 12.44 2.12
C ASP A 121 13.26 11.90 1.81
N HIS A 122 13.83 11.12 2.75
CA HIS A 122 15.17 10.55 2.61
C HIS A 122 15.28 9.56 1.45
N TYR A 123 14.22 8.80 1.16
CA TYR A 123 14.25 7.70 0.19
C TYR A 123 13.62 8.06 -1.15
N THR A 124 14.17 7.43 -2.20
CA THR A 124 13.47 7.24 -3.47
C THR A 124 13.11 5.77 -3.61
N ASN A 125 11.82 5.47 -3.81
CA ASN A 125 11.37 4.11 -4.12
C ASN A 125 11.85 3.74 -5.53
N ASN A 126 12.68 2.71 -5.62
CA ASN A 126 13.29 2.28 -6.88
C ASN A 126 12.40 1.35 -7.73
N GLY A 127 11.18 1.04 -7.26
CA GLY A 127 10.23 0.18 -7.96
C GLY A 127 10.64 -1.30 -8.04
N ALA A 128 11.75 -1.70 -7.40
CA ALA A 128 12.18 -3.09 -7.44
C ALA A 128 11.21 -4.02 -6.69
N ASN A 129 11.09 -5.24 -7.19
CA ASN A 129 10.21 -6.23 -6.59
C ASN A 129 10.61 -6.54 -5.14
N PHE A 130 9.61 -6.64 -4.30
CA PHE A 130 9.76 -7.06 -2.91
C PHE A 130 10.28 -8.50 -2.81
N SER A 131 11.25 -8.71 -1.93
CA SER A 131 11.76 -10.03 -1.57
C SER A 131 12.15 -10.05 -0.10
N TYR A 132 11.69 -11.05 0.64
CA TYR A 132 12.04 -11.22 2.06
C TYR A 132 13.52 -11.53 2.31
N HIS A 133 14.23 -12.07 1.31
CA HIS A 133 15.61 -12.54 1.44
C HIS A 133 16.67 -11.51 1.00
N LYS A 134 16.25 -10.36 0.49
CA LYS A 134 17.17 -9.35 -0.09
C LYS A 134 16.92 -7.95 0.46
N ILE A 135 16.66 -7.86 1.76
CA ILE A 135 16.43 -6.57 2.42
C ILE A 135 17.76 -6.08 2.98
N GLU A 136 18.17 -4.88 2.59
CA GLU A 136 19.45 -4.27 2.95
C GLU A 136 19.23 -2.85 3.50
N SER A 137 18.49 -2.73 4.62
CA SER A 137 18.02 -1.43 5.14
C SER A 137 19.14 -0.41 5.44
N LYS A 138 20.34 -0.85 5.81
CA LYS A 138 21.49 0.05 6.01
C LYS A 138 22.03 0.60 4.70
N LYS A 139 22.20 -0.28 3.72
CA LYS A 139 22.73 0.07 2.39
C LYS A 139 21.76 0.99 1.68
N SER A 140 20.49 0.64 1.66
CA SER A 140 19.43 1.45 1.04
C SER A 140 19.33 2.83 1.70
N PHE A 141 19.54 2.93 3.03
CA PHE A 141 19.58 4.21 3.73
C PHE A 141 20.77 5.07 3.24
N GLN A 142 21.96 4.50 3.11
CA GLN A 142 23.15 5.20 2.61
C GLN A 142 22.99 5.64 1.15
N GLU A 143 22.38 4.80 0.32
CA GLU A 143 22.12 5.06 -1.10
C GLU A 143 20.88 5.95 -1.32
N LYS A 144 20.09 6.22 -0.28
CA LYS A 144 18.83 6.97 -0.33
C LYS A 144 17.83 6.39 -1.34
N SER A 145 17.92 5.10 -1.60
CA SER A 145 17.11 4.38 -2.58
C SER A 145 16.85 2.97 -2.10
N GLY A 146 15.63 2.49 -2.24
CA GLY A 146 15.26 1.15 -1.82
C GLY A 146 13.90 0.73 -2.36
N ASN A 147 13.58 -0.55 -2.21
CA ASN A 147 12.24 -1.06 -2.50
C ASN A 147 11.30 -0.85 -1.30
N ILE A 148 10.06 -1.31 -1.44
CA ILE A 148 9.03 -1.19 -0.40
C ILE A 148 9.50 -1.72 0.96
N ALA A 149 10.17 -2.87 0.99
CA ALA A 149 10.61 -3.48 2.24
C ALA A 149 11.78 -2.72 2.87
N ASP A 150 12.75 -2.28 2.07
CA ASP A 150 13.89 -1.49 2.54
C ASP A 150 13.41 -0.21 3.24
N ILE A 151 12.48 0.51 2.60
CA ILE A 151 11.97 1.80 3.10
C ILE A 151 11.14 1.58 4.38
N ASN A 152 10.19 0.63 4.38
CA ASN A 152 9.31 0.44 5.54
C ASN A 152 10.02 -0.25 6.72
N ILE A 153 11.05 -1.07 6.49
CA ILE A 153 11.92 -1.57 7.56
C ILE A 153 12.83 -0.46 8.11
N ALA A 154 13.30 0.45 7.25
CA ALA A 154 14.01 1.64 7.73
C ALA A 154 13.09 2.52 8.60
N LEU A 155 11.84 2.75 8.17
CA LEU A 155 10.83 3.45 8.97
C LEU A 155 10.60 2.77 10.32
N TYR A 156 10.42 1.44 10.34
CA TYR A 156 10.29 0.68 11.60
C TYR A 156 11.47 0.93 12.54
N ASN A 157 12.71 0.79 12.05
CA ASN A 157 13.90 1.00 12.87
C ASN A 157 14.06 2.46 13.35
N ALA A 158 13.70 3.43 12.50
CA ALA A 158 13.72 4.84 12.84
C ALA A 158 12.71 5.17 13.96
N LEU A 159 11.49 4.64 13.86
CA LEU A 159 10.47 4.78 14.91
C LEU A 159 10.93 4.16 16.24
N LYS A 160 11.51 2.95 16.19
CA LYS A 160 12.10 2.31 17.38
C LYS A 160 13.26 3.13 17.95
N ALA A 161 14.08 3.77 17.11
CA ALA A 161 15.16 4.68 17.56
C ALA A 161 14.62 5.92 18.27
N GLY A 162 13.45 6.42 17.86
CA GLY A 162 12.70 7.50 18.52
C GLY A 162 11.81 7.05 19.68
N ASN A 163 11.99 5.80 20.19
CA ASN A 163 11.20 5.21 21.27
C ASN A 163 9.69 5.11 20.98
N ILE A 164 9.30 4.99 19.73
CA ILE A 164 7.91 4.71 19.33
C ILE A 164 7.74 3.20 19.23
N ASP A 165 6.68 2.65 19.84
CA ASP A 165 6.37 1.23 19.71
C ASP A 165 5.80 0.95 18.31
N ALA A 166 6.49 0.06 17.59
CA ALA A 166 6.20 -0.24 16.20
C ALA A 166 6.31 -1.73 15.94
N ASN A 167 5.47 -2.24 15.06
CA ASN A 167 5.49 -3.59 14.52
C ASN A 167 5.47 -3.54 12.99
N ILE A 168 6.08 -4.54 12.35
CA ILE A 168 5.92 -4.78 10.92
C ILE A 168 4.58 -5.49 10.72
N ALA A 169 3.89 -5.15 9.65
CA ALA A 169 2.70 -5.83 9.20
C ALA A 169 2.83 -6.29 7.75
N LEU A 170 2.58 -7.58 7.52
CA LEU A 170 2.59 -8.21 6.21
C LEU A 170 1.19 -8.19 5.65
N LEU A 171 1.05 -7.89 4.37
CA LEU A 171 -0.23 -7.89 3.69
C LEU A 171 -0.15 -8.40 2.25
N ALA A 172 -1.29 -8.84 1.74
CA ALA A 172 -1.52 -9.09 0.33
C ALA A 172 -2.21 -7.88 -0.29
N THR A 173 -1.67 -7.34 -1.37
CA THR A 173 -2.33 -6.26 -2.10
C THR A 173 -3.59 -6.77 -2.84
N ARG A 174 -4.47 -5.86 -3.26
CA ARG A 174 -5.75 -6.19 -3.90
C ARG A 174 -5.59 -7.12 -5.12
N ASP A 175 -4.53 -6.95 -5.89
CA ASP A 175 -4.24 -7.80 -7.06
C ASP A 175 -3.90 -9.25 -6.69
N ARG A 176 -3.51 -9.53 -5.44
CA ARG A 176 -3.25 -10.88 -4.92
C ARG A 176 -4.49 -11.57 -4.38
N GLY A 177 -5.46 -10.81 -3.87
CA GLY A 177 -6.60 -11.33 -3.11
C GLY A 177 -6.27 -11.54 -1.63
N PHE A 178 -7.20 -12.13 -0.87
CA PHE A 178 -7.00 -12.35 0.56
C PHE A 178 -5.93 -13.42 0.82
N PRO A 179 -5.06 -13.20 1.81
CA PRO A 179 -4.09 -14.21 2.23
C PRO A 179 -4.79 -15.37 2.95
N THR A 180 -4.24 -16.56 2.80
CA THR A 180 -4.71 -17.78 3.47
C THR A 180 -4.40 -17.71 4.96
N LYS A 181 -5.43 -17.93 5.82
CA LYS A 181 -5.29 -17.90 7.28
C LYS A 181 -5.15 -19.27 7.92
N LEU A 182 -5.72 -20.30 7.29
CA LEU A 182 -5.73 -21.67 7.84
C LEU A 182 -4.33 -22.23 8.06
N TYR A 183 -3.43 -21.90 7.16
CA TYR A 183 -2.00 -22.27 7.22
C TYR A 183 -1.17 -21.15 6.57
N PRO A 184 0.10 -21.01 6.93
CA PRO A 184 0.94 -19.95 6.38
C PRO A 184 1.32 -20.22 4.92
N VAL A 185 0.88 -19.34 4.03
CA VAL A 185 1.36 -19.23 2.65
C VAL A 185 2.13 -17.93 2.55
N ILE A 186 3.46 -18.02 2.69
CA ILE A 186 4.32 -16.81 2.74
C ILE A 186 4.23 -16.01 1.45
N THR A 187 4.04 -16.70 0.32
CA THR A 187 3.93 -16.10 -1.02
C THR A 187 2.65 -15.31 -1.24
N ASP A 188 1.64 -15.44 -0.37
CA ASP A 188 0.44 -14.60 -0.40
C ASP A 188 0.78 -13.15 -0.07
N PHE A 189 1.78 -12.92 0.78
CA PHE A 189 2.18 -11.58 1.19
C PHE A 189 3.19 -10.98 0.22
N ASN A 190 2.85 -9.86 -0.35
CA ASN A 190 3.69 -9.14 -1.30
C ASN A 190 3.96 -7.69 -0.90
N TYR A 191 3.60 -7.32 0.34
CA TYR A 191 3.78 -5.96 0.81
C TYR A 191 4.06 -5.91 2.32
N ILE A 192 4.81 -4.90 2.75
CA ILE A 192 5.11 -4.61 4.15
C ILE A 192 4.71 -3.17 4.47
N ILE A 193 4.04 -2.98 5.60
CA ILE A 193 3.78 -1.67 6.20
C ILE A 193 4.21 -1.68 7.68
N VAL A 194 4.19 -0.52 8.32
CA VAL A 194 4.47 -0.37 9.74
C VAL A 194 3.20 -0.03 10.50
N LEU A 195 2.93 -0.75 11.57
CA LEU A 195 1.88 -0.44 12.54
C LEU A 195 2.51 0.17 13.79
N ILE A 196 2.00 1.33 14.21
CA ILE A 196 2.35 1.93 15.50
C ILE A 196 1.12 2.12 16.37
N ASN A 197 1.31 2.08 17.68
CA ASN A 197 0.30 2.50 18.65
C ASN A 197 0.84 3.71 19.43
N VAL A 198 0.14 4.83 19.32
CA VAL A 198 0.47 6.05 20.05
C VAL A 198 -0.77 6.49 20.82
N ASP A 199 -0.65 6.54 22.13
CA ASP A 199 -1.69 6.96 23.06
C ASP A 199 -3.02 6.19 22.85
N GLY A 200 -2.91 4.86 22.62
CA GLY A 200 -4.03 3.97 22.40
C GLY A 200 -4.66 4.03 20.99
N LYS A 201 -4.09 4.83 20.09
CA LYS A 201 -4.53 4.94 18.70
C LYS A 201 -3.54 4.28 17.75
N GLU A 202 -4.05 3.42 16.90
CA GLU A 202 -3.25 2.73 15.88
C GLU A 202 -3.13 3.55 14.61
N TYR A 203 -1.94 3.51 14.01
CA TYR A 203 -1.65 4.12 12.72
C TYR A 203 -0.90 3.14 11.84
N PHE A 204 -1.42 2.92 10.64
CA PHE A 204 -0.75 2.19 9.58
C PHE A 204 0.07 3.16 8.75
N LEU A 205 1.36 2.87 8.58
CA LEU A 205 2.33 3.78 7.97
C LEU A 205 3.03 3.10 6.79
N ASP A 206 3.21 3.88 5.74
CA ASP A 206 3.95 3.51 4.54
C ASP A 206 4.70 4.72 4.00
N ALA A 207 6.03 4.68 4.01
CA ALA A 207 6.87 5.80 3.59
C ALA A 207 7.36 5.69 2.13
N THR A 208 6.76 4.83 1.31
CA THR A 208 7.23 4.57 -0.06
C THR A 208 6.80 5.59 -1.10
N ASN A 209 5.79 6.42 -0.80
CA ASN A 209 5.30 7.47 -1.68
C ASN A 209 5.44 8.83 -0.99
N LYS A 210 6.18 9.76 -1.61
CA LYS A 210 6.50 11.09 -1.06
C LYS A 210 5.28 12.00 -0.79
N ASN A 211 4.15 11.72 -1.42
CA ASN A 211 2.92 12.50 -1.30
C ASN A 211 1.89 11.88 -0.34
N LEU A 212 2.24 10.74 0.29
CA LEU A 212 1.35 10.04 1.21
C LEU A 212 1.37 10.70 2.61
N SER A 213 0.21 11.03 3.14
CA SER A 213 0.11 11.58 4.50
C SER A 213 0.33 10.51 5.55
N PHE A 214 0.88 10.88 6.71
CA PHE A 214 0.97 10.01 7.88
C PHE A 214 -0.39 9.38 8.24
N GLY A 215 -0.40 8.06 8.49
CA GLY A 215 -1.60 7.30 8.84
C GLY A 215 -2.51 6.96 7.66
N ILE A 216 -2.02 7.08 6.43
CA ILE A 216 -2.64 6.59 5.19
C ILE A 216 -1.64 5.65 4.52
N THR A 217 -2.13 4.53 3.98
CA THR A 217 -1.35 3.61 3.16
C THR A 217 -1.86 3.66 1.71
N PRO A 218 -1.11 3.18 0.72
CA PRO A 218 -1.58 3.13 -0.65
C PRO A 218 -2.92 2.38 -0.78
N PHE A 219 -3.82 2.85 -1.64
CA PHE A 219 -5.17 2.27 -1.75
C PHE A 219 -5.18 0.77 -2.08
N TYR A 220 -4.22 0.30 -2.88
CA TYR A 220 -4.11 -1.11 -3.23
C TYR A 220 -3.69 -2.01 -2.05
N THR A 221 -3.24 -1.45 -0.93
CA THR A 221 -2.94 -2.19 0.31
C THR A 221 -4.19 -2.44 1.18
N LEU A 222 -5.30 -1.75 0.90
CA LEU A 222 -6.56 -1.90 1.62
C LEU A 222 -7.29 -3.17 1.14
N ASN A 223 -6.84 -4.34 1.60
CA ASN A 223 -7.34 -5.64 1.18
C ASN A 223 -7.66 -6.53 2.39
N GLY A 224 -8.55 -6.06 3.27
CA GLY A 224 -9.05 -6.83 4.42
C GLY A 224 -8.07 -6.85 5.59
N GLU A 225 -7.56 -8.03 5.93
CA GLU A 225 -6.72 -8.23 7.11
C GLU A 225 -5.26 -8.41 6.76
N ILE A 226 -4.43 -7.97 7.69
CA ILE A 226 -2.97 -8.00 7.63
C ILE A 226 -2.42 -8.84 8.76
N ARG A 227 -1.22 -9.39 8.61
CA ARG A 227 -0.53 -10.14 9.64
C ARG A 227 0.46 -9.23 10.37
N VAL A 228 0.12 -8.82 11.59
CA VAL A 228 1.01 -8.02 12.44
C VAL A 228 2.03 -8.93 13.10
N MET A 229 3.31 -8.62 12.93
CA MET A 229 4.43 -9.41 13.41
C MET A 229 4.90 -8.91 14.79
N ASP A 230 4.15 -9.24 15.83
CA ASP A 230 4.56 -8.96 17.21
C ASP A 230 5.40 -10.14 17.76
N PHE A 231 6.71 -10.00 17.68
CA PHE A 231 7.63 -11.04 18.15
C PHE A 231 7.78 -11.11 19.67
N LYS A 232 7.12 -10.24 20.42
CA LYS A 232 7.12 -10.26 21.89
C LYS A 232 5.88 -10.94 22.45
N LYS A 233 4.70 -10.54 21.96
CA LYS A 233 3.39 -11.01 22.43
C LYS A 233 2.80 -12.14 21.58
N GLY A 234 3.34 -12.36 20.38
CA GLY A 234 2.82 -13.28 19.37
C GLY A 234 2.13 -12.52 18.26
N SER A 235 2.42 -12.91 17.02
CA SER A 235 1.85 -12.26 15.82
C SER A 235 0.35 -12.58 15.69
N TYR A 236 -0.42 -11.63 15.16
CA TYR A 236 -1.87 -11.69 15.09
C TYR A 236 -2.41 -11.11 13.77
N TRP A 237 -3.67 -11.36 13.50
CA TRP A 237 -4.38 -10.75 12.37
C TRP A 237 -5.11 -9.50 12.82
N GLU A 238 -5.01 -8.44 12.03
CA GLU A 238 -5.66 -7.16 12.28
C GLU A 238 -6.30 -6.63 10.99
N SER A 239 -7.46 -5.99 11.11
CA SER A 239 -8.10 -5.31 9.98
C SER A 239 -7.46 -3.96 9.76
N ILE A 240 -7.07 -3.66 8.51
CA ILE A 240 -6.53 -2.35 8.18
C ILE A 240 -7.65 -1.30 8.21
N LYS A 241 -7.57 -0.39 9.18
CA LYS A 241 -8.54 0.69 9.39
C LYS A 241 -7.83 2.03 9.33
N LEU A 242 -8.16 2.84 8.34
CA LEU A 242 -7.58 4.18 8.23
C LEU A 242 -8.31 5.17 9.13
N ASN A 243 -7.53 5.98 9.84
CA ASN A 243 -8.05 7.02 10.74
C ASN A 243 -8.46 8.31 10.01
N LYS A 244 -8.17 8.42 8.71
CA LYS A 244 -8.45 9.61 7.91
C LYS A 244 -9.49 9.30 6.84
N ARG A 245 -10.49 10.18 6.71
CA ARG A 245 -11.49 10.13 5.64
C ARG A 245 -11.00 10.92 4.43
N SER A 246 -11.37 10.46 3.26
CA SER A 246 -11.13 11.14 2.00
C SER A 246 -12.34 11.96 1.63
N ASN A 247 -12.19 13.26 1.62
CA ASN A 247 -13.26 14.19 1.24
C ASN A 247 -12.76 15.11 0.13
N LYS A 248 -13.66 15.44 -0.80
CA LYS A 248 -13.46 16.47 -1.83
C LYS A 248 -14.64 17.42 -1.77
N THR A 249 -14.37 18.69 -1.61
CA THR A 249 -15.38 19.76 -1.63
C THR A 249 -15.03 20.74 -2.73
N THR A 250 -15.92 20.89 -3.69
CA THR A 250 -15.77 21.85 -4.78
C THR A 250 -16.70 23.04 -4.53
N ARG A 251 -16.18 24.24 -4.67
CA ARG A 251 -16.93 25.50 -4.61
C ARG A 251 -16.65 26.29 -5.86
N ILE A 252 -17.71 26.71 -6.55
CA ILE A 252 -17.63 27.56 -7.73
C ILE A 252 -18.29 28.89 -7.37
N SER A 253 -17.62 29.99 -7.70
CA SER A 253 -18.14 31.35 -7.57
C SER A 253 -17.90 32.07 -8.88
N LEU A 254 -18.98 32.37 -9.60
CA LEU A 254 -18.95 33.03 -10.91
C LEU A 254 -19.69 34.36 -10.86
N LYS A 255 -19.19 35.33 -11.60
CA LYS A 255 -19.82 36.60 -11.87
C LYS A 255 -20.07 36.70 -13.38
N LEU A 256 -21.28 37.01 -13.74
CA LEU A 256 -21.63 37.32 -15.11
C LEU A 256 -21.13 38.74 -15.47
N THR A 257 -20.35 38.83 -16.51
CA THR A 257 -20.02 40.07 -17.23
C THR A 257 -20.70 40.05 -18.59
N ASP A 258 -20.68 41.11 -19.38
CA ASP A 258 -21.50 41.27 -20.55
C ASP A 258 -21.42 40.12 -21.58
N GLU A 259 -20.35 39.35 -21.60
CA GLU A 259 -20.13 38.24 -22.53
C GLU A 259 -19.59 36.94 -21.91
N LYS A 260 -19.15 36.92 -20.65
CA LYS A 260 -18.51 35.78 -20.03
C LYS A 260 -18.90 35.60 -18.55
N PHE A 261 -18.94 34.35 -18.10
CA PHE A 261 -18.87 34.08 -16.69
C PHE A 261 -17.40 33.97 -16.27
N SER A 262 -16.96 34.83 -15.36
CA SER A 262 -15.61 34.79 -14.80
C SER A 262 -15.66 34.56 -13.31
N GLY A 263 -14.68 33.82 -12.76
CA GLY A 263 -14.66 33.60 -11.34
C GLY A 263 -13.64 32.60 -10.87
N ARG A 264 -14.00 31.90 -9.80
CA ARG A 264 -13.10 30.96 -9.11
C ARG A 264 -13.76 29.60 -8.90
N LEU A 265 -12.99 28.55 -9.19
CA LEU A 265 -13.28 27.18 -8.81
C LEU A 265 -12.27 26.78 -7.72
N SER A 266 -12.76 26.48 -6.50
CA SER A 266 -11.92 26.06 -5.38
C SER A 266 -12.21 24.62 -5.03
N VAL A 267 -11.18 23.79 -4.93
CA VAL A 267 -11.28 22.39 -4.55
C VAL A 267 -10.48 22.15 -3.28
N LYS A 268 -11.16 21.71 -2.22
CA LYS A 268 -10.55 21.30 -0.95
C LYS A 268 -10.56 19.80 -0.88
N SER A 269 -9.38 19.18 -0.78
CA SER A 269 -9.20 17.73 -0.80
C SER A 269 -8.49 17.22 0.45
N THR A 270 -8.90 16.03 0.93
CA THR A 270 -8.26 15.30 2.02
C THR A 270 -8.09 13.82 1.64
N GLY A 271 -7.26 13.08 2.38
CA GLY A 271 -7.06 11.65 2.19
C GLY A 271 -6.59 11.30 0.78
N TYR A 272 -7.21 10.30 0.17
CA TYR A 272 -6.82 9.86 -1.19
C TYR A 272 -7.08 10.89 -2.28
N TYR A 273 -8.08 11.78 -2.13
CA TYR A 273 -8.27 12.86 -3.08
C TYR A 273 -7.09 13.83 -3.07
N ALA A 274 -6.57 14.17 -1.89
CA ALA A 274 -5.39 15.00 -1.77
C ALA A 274 -4.12 14.28 -2.28
N LEU A 275 -3.96 12.99 -1.96
CA LEU A 275 -2.85 12.17 -2.46
C LEU A 275 -2.84 12.11 -3.99
N ASN A 276 -3.98 11.79 -4.60
CA ASN A 276 -4.08 11.69 -6.05
C ASN A 276 -3.77 13.02 -6.73
N LYS A 277 -4.26 14.14 -6.17
CA LYS A 277 -3.96 15.46 -6.73
C LYS A 277 -2.49 15.83 -6.55
N ARG A 278 -1.87 15.55 -5.39
CA ARG A 278 -0.43 15.76 -5.20
C ARG A 278 0.41 14.95 -6.20
N ASN A 279 0.05 13.67 -6.40
CA ASN A 279 0.73 12.83 -7.42
C ASN A 279 0.51 13.34 -8.85
N GLU A 280 -0.67 13.91 -9.14
CA GLU A 280 -0.98 14.48 -10.45
C GLU A 280 -0.14 15.72 -10.76
N ILE A 281 0.11 16.57 -9.77
CA ILE A 281 0.85 17.84 -9.94
C ILE A 281 2.34 17.73 -9.69
N ASP A 282 2.81 16.64 -9.08
CA ASP A 282 4.21 16.45 -8.71
C ASP A 282 5.14 16.53 -9.94
N GLY A 283 6.05 17.49 -9.93
CA GLY A 283 6.99 17.74 -11.03
C GLY A 283 6.39 18.39 -12.27
N LYS A 284 5.13 18.82 -12.25
CA LYS A 284 4.48 19.52 -13.38
C LYS A 284 4.64 21.03 -13.28
N SER A 285 4.70 21.68 -14.44
CA SER A 285 4.58 23.13 -14.56
C SER A 285 3.13 23.60 -14.33
N GLU A 286 2.92 24.90 -14.07
CA GLU A 286 1.58 25.48 -13.98
C GLU A 286 0.80 25.25 -15.27
N ASP A 287 1.42 25.47 -16.43
CA ASP A 287 0.81 25.26 -17.75
C ASP A 287 0.34 23.82 -17.95
N ASP A 288 1.15 22.82 -17.56
CA ASP A 288 0.75 21.40 -17.64
C ASP A 288 -0.47 21.08 -16.78
N ILE A 289 -0.56 21.72 -15.61
CA ILE A 289 -1.68 21.53 -14.68
C ILE A 289 -2.94 22.18 -15.27
N LEU A 290 -2.84 23.40 -15.83
CA LEU A 290 -3.94 24.11 -16.49
C LEU A 290 -4.44 23.35 -17.72
N ASN A 291 -3.55 22.88 -18.58
CA ASN A 291 -3.89 22.06 -19.74
C ASN A 291 -4.60 20.75 -19.34
N SER A 292 -4.14 20.11 -18.27
CA SER A 292 -4.78 18.90 -17.73
C SER A 292 -6.17 19.19 -17.18
N PHE A 293 -6.36 20.37 -16.57
CA PHE A 293 -7.66 20.83 -16.08
C PHE A 293 -8.64 21.09 -17.24
N GLU A 294 -8.23 21.84 -18.26
CA GLU A 294 -9.04 22.16 -19.43
C GLU A 294 -9.41 20.92 -20.26
N THR A 295 -8.49 19.97 -20.40
CA THR A 295 -8.77 18.66 -21.00
C THR A 295 -9.89 17.94 -20.27
N LYS A 296 -9.91 18.02 -18.94
CA LYS A 296 -10.95 17.40 -18.11
C LYS A 296 -12.27 18.16 -18.12
N TYR A 297 -12.21 19.48 -18.27
CA TYR A 297 -13.35 20.38 -18.27
C TYR A 297 -13.33 21.29 -19.50
N PRO A 298 -13.62 20.74 -20.69
CA PRO A 298 -13.40 21.45 -21.98
C PRO A 298 -14.21 22.73 -22.18
N TYR A 299 -15.16 23.02 -21.29
CA TYR A 299 -15.97 24.24 -21.33
C TYR A 299 -15.44 25.34 -20.38
N LEU A 300 -14.37 25.06 -19.64
CA LEU A 300 -13.76 26.01 -18.71
C LEU A 300 -12.36 26.36 -19.20
N GLU A 301 -12.12 27.63 -19.42
CA GLU A 301 -10.81 28.20 -19.64
C GLU A 301 -10.20 28.53 -18.27
N ALA A 302 -9.00 28.04 -17.96
CA ALA A 302 -8.30 28.26 -16.70
C ALA A 302 -7.13 29.25 -16.89
N GLU A 303 -7.26 30.46 -16.36
CA GLU A 303 -6.22 31.50 -16.48
C GLU A 303 -5.02 31.26 -15.55
N SER A 304 -5.26 30.71 -14.37
CA SER A 304 -4.22 30.47 -13.37
C SER A 304 -4.68 29.48 -12.31
N ILE A 305 -3.72 28.86 -11.62
CA ILE A 305 -3.96 28.00 -10.45
C ILE A 305 -3.12 28.48 -9.28
N SER A 306 -3.68 28.40 -8.08
CA SER A 306 -2.96 28.54 -6.81
C SER A 306 -3.18 27.29 -5.96
N ILE A 307 -2.10 26.65 -5.51
CA ILE A 307 -2.14 25.43 -4.72
C ILE A 307 -1.66 25.71 -3.30
N GLY A 308 -2.57 25.59 -2.34
CA GLY A 308 -2.27 25.76 -0.93
C GLY A 308 -2.06 24.43 -0.23
N ASN A 309 -1.10 24.38 0.70
CA ASN A 309 -0.75 23.21 1.51
C ASN A 309 -0.21 22.01 0.69
N GLU A 310 0.44 22.25 -0.44
CA GLU A 310 0.99 21.20 -1.29
C GLU A 310 1.90 20.25 -0.50
N LYS A 311 2.86 20.78 0.24
CA LYS A 311 3.81 20.02 1.09
C LYS A 311 3.39 19.91 2.56
N SER A 312 2.18 20.38 2.92
CA SER A 312 1.64 20.27 4.28
C SER A 312 0.66 19.11 4.36
N PHE A 313 1.16 17.89 4.46
CA PHE A 313 0.39 16.64 4.30
C PHE A 313 -0.70 16.43 5.35
N GLU A 314 -0.59 17.05 6.54
CA GLU A 314 -1.59 17.00 7.60
C GLU A 314 -2.75 17.99 7.38
N LYS A 315 -2.58 18.95 6.46
CA LYS A 315 -3.60 19.94 6.11
C LYS A 315 -4.31 19.55 4.81
N PRO A 316 -5.58 19.97 4.64
CA PRO A 316 -6.25 19.80 3.34
C PRO A 316 -5.47 20.48 2.22
N LEU A 317 -5.37 19.82 1.08
CA LEU A 317 -4.89 20.45 -0.15
C LEU A 317 -5.98 21.38 -0.67
N ASN A 318 -5.62 22.59 -1.09
CA ASN A 318 -6.56 23.58 -1.61
C ASN A 318 -6.09 24.03 -3.00
N ASP A 319 -6.83 23.66 -4.02
CA ASP A 319 -6.60 24.14 -5.39
C ASP A 319 -7.59 25.26 -5.68
N VAL A 320 -7.11 26.38 -6.18
CA VAL A 320 -7.95 27.51 -6.58
C VAL A 320 -7.61 27.89 -8.01
N TYR A 321 -8.54 27.62 -8.92
CA TYR A 321 -8.45 28.02 -10.31
C TYR A 321 -9.18 29.33 -10.52
N LYS A 322 -8.59 30.25 -11.28
CA LYS A 322 -9.30 31.36 -11.90
C LYS A 322 -9.81 30.91 -13.26
N ILE A 323 -11.11 30.96 -13.44
CA ILE A 323 -11.77 30.34 -14.60
C ILE A 323 -12.67 31.32 -15.35
N ASN A 324 -12.77 31.10 -16.64
CA ASN A 324 -13.77 31.69 -17.51
C ASN A 324 -14.63 30.60 -18.14
N LEU A 325 -15.88 30.95 -18.41
CA LEU A 325 -16.84 30.11 -19.11
C LEU A 325 -17.40 30.92 -20.28
N ASP A 326 -17.27 30.38 -21.49
CA ASP A 326 -17.70 31.09 -22.71
C ASP A 326 -19.20 31.34 -22.77
N ALA A 327 -19.57 32.48 -23.36
CA ALA A 327 -20.94 32.95 -23.45
C ALA A 327 -21.83 32.18 -24.46
N GLU A 328 -21.28 31.31 -25.28
CA GLU A 328 -22.06 30.39 -26.12
C GLU A 328 -23.07 29.55 -25.33
N PHE A 329 -22.82 29.37 -24.02
CA PHE A 329 -23.75 28.74 -23.08
C PHE A 329 -24.84 29.69 -22.57
N LEU A 330 -24.76 30.99 -22.81
CA LEU A 330 -25.76 31.97 -22.33
C LEU A 330 -27.13 31.87 -23.05
N GLY A 331 -27.19 31.19 -24.18
CA GLY A 331 -28.44 30.88 -24.87
C GLY A 331 -29.24 29.72 -24.27
N ALA A 332 -28.66 28.96 -23.37
CA ALA A 332 -29.30 27.81 -22.75
C ALA A 332 -30.02 28.20 -21.45
N THR A 333 -31.30 27.87 -21.36
CA THR A 333 -32.14 28.14 -20.18
C THR A 333 -31.67 27.42 -18.90
N LYS A 334 -30.73 26.49 -19.00
CA LYS A 334 -30.11 25.76 -17.88
C LYS A 334 -28.68 25.34 -18.23
N ILE A 335 -27.69 25.79 -17.45
CA ILE A 335 -26.33 25.31 -17.53
C ILE A 335 -26.17 24.19 -16.47
N ARG A 336 -25.85 22.97 -16.89
CA ARG A 336 -25.40 21.90 -15.96
C ARG A 336 -23.89 22.01 -15.78
N LEU A 337 -23.45 22.54 -14.66
CA LEU A 337 -22.09 22.38 -14.17
C LEU A 337 -22.02 21.01 -13.48
N ASN A 338 -21.51 20.00 -14.16
CA ASN A 338 -21.16 18.73 -13.51
C ASN A 338 -19.79 18.91 -12.86
N PRO A 339 -19.70 18.93 -11.51
CA PRO A 339 -18.43 19.04 -10.78
C PRO A 339 -17.58 17.76 -10.89
#